data_caea7d6b300770bf4631367416e81bea
#
_entry.id   caea7d6b300770bf4631367416e81bea
#
_cell.length_a   1.000
_cell.length_b   1.000
_cell.length_c   1.000
_cell.angle_alpha   90.00
_cell.angle_beta   90.00
_cell.angle_gamma   90.00
#
_symmetry.space_group_name_H-M   'P 1'
#
loop_
_entity.id
_entity.type
_entity.pdbx_description
1 polymer ?
#
loop_
_entity_poly.entity_id
_entity_poly.type
_entity_poly.pdbx_seq_one_letter_code
_entity_poly.pdbx_strand_id
1 'polypeptide(L)'
;MINPVYHATTLEDVEHYKVEPYVVCADVYGAPPHTDRGGWTWYTGSASWLYRVALEAILGFRLRGNTLEFEPCIPPAWPAYQMTYRYGSATYQLRIDNQPGAGRGVRSVAFDGKFIADGKISVNNDGLTHQVGVELG
;
A
#
# COMPACT_ATOMS: atom_id res chain seq x y z
N MET A 1 11.74 -5.32 12.58
CA MET A 1 10.71 -4.96 11.58
C MET A 1 10.95 -5.76 10.30
N ILE A 2 9.93 -6.29 9.64
CA ILE A 2 10.07 -7.21 8.49
C ILE A 2 10.34 -6.53 7.13
N ASN A 3 10.23 -5.20 7.06
CA ASN A 3 10.51 -4.48 5.82
C ASN A 3 12.02 -4.39 5.57
N PRO A 4 12.54 -4.99 4.48
CA PRO A 4 13.98 -5.07 4.22
C PRO A 4 14.65 -3.70 4.04
N VAL A 5 13.93 -2.69 3.58
CA VAL A 5 14.47 -1.33 3.37
C VAL A 5 15.01 -0.74 4.68
N TYR A 6 14.40 -1.02 5.82
CA TYR A 6 14.86 -0.50 7.11
C TYR A 6 16.12 -1.20 7.65
N HIS A 7 16.48 -2.34 7.07
CA HIS A 7 17.70 -3.08 7.42
C HIS A 7 18.84 -2.82 6.43
N ALA A 8 18.70 -1.82 5.57
CA ALA A 8 19.65 -1.50 4.52
C ALA A 8 19.86 0.01 4.36
N THR A 9 19.69 0.77 5.45
CA THR A 9 19.83 2.23 5.42
C THR A 9 21.30 2.67 5.52
N THR A 10 22.13 1.85 6.11
CA THR A 10 23.59 2.05 6.22
C THR A 10 24.32 0.79 5.79
N LEU A 11 25.63 0.92 5.51
CA LEU A 11 26.46 -0.25 5.20
C LEU A 11 26.54 -1.22 6.38
N GLU A 12 26.58 -0.71 7.61
CA GLU A 12 26.58 -1.51 8.83
C GLU A 12 25.28 -2.33 8.97
N ASP A 13 24.12 -1.72 8.67
CA ASP A 13 22.84 -2.43 8.67
C ASP A 13 22.85 -3.57 7.65
N VAL A 14 23.36 -3.34 6.44
CA VAL A 14 23.47 -4.36 5.39
C VAL A 14 24.36 -5.52 5.83
N GLU A 15 25.53 -5.21 6.42
CA GLU A 15 26.47 -6.23 6.93
C GLU A 15 25.91 -7.01 8.11
N HIS A 16 25.03 -6.41 8.88
CA HIS A 16 24.36 -7.04 10.02
C HIS A 16 23.19 -7.91 9.57
N TYR A 17 22.32 -7.38 8.69
CA TYR A 17 21.15 -8.07 8.18
C TYR A 17 21.47 -9.26 7.28
N LYS A 18 22.51 -9.15 6.45
CA LYS A 18 23.11 -10.21 5.62
C LYS A 18 22.20 -10.90 4.61
N VAL A 19 21.11 -10.25 4.24
CA VAL A 19 20.22 -10.68 3.15
C VAL A 19 19.99 -9.52 2.19
N GLU A 20 19.47 -9.84 1.03
CA GLU A 20 19.25 -8.84 -0.01
C GLU A 20 18.26 -7.76 0.46
N PRO A 21 18.61 -6.46 0.35
CA PRO A 21 17.80 -5.35 0.89
C PRO A 21 16.46 -5.12 0.18
N TYR A 22 16.19 -5.87 -0.88
CA TYR A 22 14.97 -5.82 -1.68
C TYR A 22 14.12 -7.09 -1.58
N VAL A 23 14.52 -8.05 -0.75
CA VAL A 23 13.82 -9.33 -0.59
C VAL A 23 13.20 -9.42 0.80
N VAL A 24 11.98 -9.89 0.88
CA VAL A 24 11.33 -10.21 2.16
C VAL A 24 11.84 -11.56 2.64
N CYS A 25 12.53 -11.57 3.79
CA CYS A 25 12.94 -12.82 4.41
C CYS A 25 11.78 -13.49 5.15
N ALA A 26 11.87 -14.80 5.36
CA ALA A 26 10.87 -15.58 6.07
C ALA A 26 10.85 -15.26 7.58
N ASP A 27 12.02 -14.95 8.11
CA ASP A 27 12.25 -14.67 9.53
C ASP A 27 13.40 -13.71 9.74
N VAL A 28 13.41 -13.04 10.88
CA VAL A 28 14.53 -12.23 11.39
C VAL A 28 14.90 -12.81 12.76
N TYR A 29 16.16 -13.16 12.94
CA TYR A 29 16.62 -13.76 14.19
C TYR A 29 16.52 -12.78 15.36
N GLY A 30 15.91 -13.23 16.45
CA GLY A 30 15.76 -12.45 17.68
C GLY A 30 16.75 -12.81 18.79
N ALA A 31 17.69 -13.76 18.55
CA ALA A 31 18.60 -14.27 19.58
C ALA A 31 20.07 -14.10 19.20
N PRO A 32 20.93 -13.75 20.19
CA PRO A 32 22.38 -13.71 20.00
C PRO A 32 22.94 -15.08 19.54
N PRO A 33 23.98 -15.11 18.72
CA PRO A 33 24.73 -13.98 18.17
C PRO A 33 24.15 -13.42 16.87
N HIS A 34 22.95 -13.81 16.48
CA HIS A 34 22.36 -13.54 15.17
C HIS A 34 21.18 -12.55 15.22
N THR A 35 21.03 -11.80 16.31
CA THR A 35 19.98 -10.81 16.46
C THR A 35 19.92 -9.88 15.25
N ASP A 36 18.71 -9.61 14.73
CA ASP A 36 18.41 -8.78 13.56
C ASP A 36 18.99 -9.27 12.21
N ARG A 37 19.62 -10.42 12.17
CA ARG A 37 20.01 -11.05 10.92
C ARG A 37 18.79 -11.63 10.21
N GLY A 38 18.63 -11.35 8.91
CA GLY A 38 17.62 -11.99 8.08
C GLY A 38 17.92 -13.48 7.89
N GLY A 39 16.86 -14.29 7.95
CA GLY A 39 16.94 -15.72 7.72
C GLY A 39 16.71 -16.08 6.26
N TRP A 40 15.83 -17.03 6.03
CA TRP A 40 15.56 -17.57 4.69
C TRP A 40 14.93 -16.53 3.76
N THR A 41 15.47 -16.39 2.55
CA THR A 41 15.03 -15.41 1.53
C THR A 41 14.38 -16.10 0.32
N TRP A 42 13.87 -15.27 -0.61
CA TRP A 42 13.20 -15.74 -1.84
C TRP A 42 11.93 -16.55 -1.62
N TYR A 43 11.29 -16.30 -0.49
CA TYR A 43 9.94 -16.79 -0.22
C TYR A 43 8.92 -15.97 -1.01
N THR A 44 8.52 -16.46 -2.18
CA THR A 44 7.59 -15.76 -3.10
C THR A 44 6.23 -15.48 -2.45
N GLY A 45 5.75 -16.34 -1.56
CA GLY A 45 4.53 -16.14 -0.80
C GLY A 45 4.61 -14.91 0.13
N SER A 46 5.72 -14.71 0.83
CA SER A 46 5.92 -13.55 1.72
C SER A 46 5.87 -12.24 0.94
N ALA A 47 6.53 -12.16 -0.20
CA ALA A 47 6.54 -10.97 -1.06
C ALA A 47 5.12 -10.63 -1.55
N SER A 48 4.37 -11.62 -2.01
CA SER A 48 2.99 -11.44 -2.45
C SER A 48 2.08 -10.96 -1.31
N TRP A 49 2.23 -11.53 -0.12
CA TRP A 49 1.48 -11.10 1.05
C TRP A 49 1.84 -9.68 1.48
N LEU A 50 3.13 -9.32 1.49
CA LEU A 50 3.56 -7.97 1.83
C LEU A 50 3.00 -6.95 0.84
N TYR A 51 3.02 -7.27 -0.47
CA TYR A 51 2.40 -6.43 -1.49
C TYR A 51 0.90 -6.22 -1.23
N ARG A 52 0.17 -7.29 -0.95
CA ARG A 52 -1.27 -7.20 -0.65
C ARG A 52 -1.54 -6.43 0.63
N VAL A 53 -0.76 -6.63 1.68
CA VAL A 53 -0.87 -5.86 2.94
C VAL A 53 -0.66 -4.37 2.67
N ALA A 54 0.36 -4.01 1.91
CA ALA A 54 0.62 -2.62 1.56
C ALA A 54 -0.55 -2.00 0.77
N LEU A 55 -1.01 -2.69 -0.26
CA LEU A 55 -2.07 -2.18 -1.14
C LEU A 55 -3.45 -2.18 -0.46
N GLU A 56 -3.85 -3.31 0.13
CA GLU A 56 -5.22 -3.51 0.61
C GLU A 56 -5.41 -3.04 2.06
N ALA A 57 -4.42 -3.25 2.95
CA ALA A 57 -4.56 -2.96 4.37
C ALA A 57 -4.00 -1.58 4.78
N ILE A 58 -2.91 -1.11 4.14
CA ILE A 58 -2.31 0.19 4.44
C ILE A 58 -2.90 1.26 3.53
N LEU A 59 -2.75 1.13 2.22
CA LEU A 59 -3.28 2.10 1.26
C LEU A 59 -4.80 1.97 1.06
N GLY A 60 -5.40 0.87 1.52
CA GLY A 60 -6.85 0.69 1.54
C GLY A 60 -7.49 0.54 0.17
N PHE A 61 -6.74 0.17 -0.86
CA PHE A 61 -7.25 -0.09 -2.20
C PHE A 61 -7.83 -1.50 -2.28
N ARG A 62 -9.13 -1.62 -2.33
CA ARG A 62 -9.83 -2.92 -2.34
C ARG A 62 -10.67 -3.07 -3.59
N LEU A 63 -10.23 -3.96 -4.48
CA LEU A 63 -10.96 -4.31 -5.68
C LEU A 63 -11.61 -5.70 -5.50
N ARG A 64 -12.92 -5.77 -5.65
CA ARG A 64 -13.69 -7.02 -5.61
C ARG A 64 -14.55 -7.13 -6.87
N GLY A 65 -14.19 -8.04 -7.76
CA GLY A 65 -14.77 -8.07 -9.10
C GLY A 65 -14.45 -6.78 -9.84
N ASN A 66 -15.43 -5.99 -10.17
CA ASN A 66 -15.31 -4.67 -10.78
C ASN A 66 -15.66 -3.52 -9.83
N THR A 67 -15.79 -3.80 -8.53
CA THR A 67 -16.13 -2.77 -7.53
C THR A 67 -14.87 -2.40 -6.74
N LEU A 68 -14.53 -1.11 -6.79
CA LEU A 68 -13.42 -0.52 -6.05
C LEU A 68 -13.96 0.19 -4.81
N GLU A 69 -13.41 -0.15 -3.66
CA GLU A 69 -13.69 0.44 -2.35
C GLU A 69 -12.39 0.93 -1.70
N PHE A 70 -12.50 1.90 -0.78
CA PHE A 70 -11.36 2.50 -0.10
C PHE A 70 -11.48 2.35 1.42
N GLU A 71 -10.43 1.81 2.03
CA GLU A 71 -10.34 1.67 3.49
C GLU A 71 -8.90 1.86 3.97
N PRO A 72 -8.34 3.09 3.81
CA PRO A 72 -6.97 3.39 4.19
C PRO A 72 -6.73 3.30 5.70
N CYS A 73 -5.49 2.88 6.04
CA CYS A 73 -4.95 2.95 7.39
C CYS A 73 -3.51 3.43 7.29
N ILE A 74 -3.33 4.73 7.10
CA ILE A 74 -2.04 5.37 6.83
C ILE A 74 -1.53 6.16 8.05
N PRO A 75 -0.22 6.45 8.13
CA PRO A 75 0.28 7.34 9.16
C PRO A 75 -0.42 8.70 9.13
N PRO A 76 -0.85 9.24 10.28
CA PRO A 76 -1.49 10.56 10.36
C PRO A 76 -0.63 11.71 9.78
N ALA A 77 0.70 11.53 9.80
CA ALA A 77 1.66 12.48 9.24
C ALA A 77 1.68 12.55 7.71
N TRP A 78 1.05 11.61 7.02
CA TRP A 78 0.94 11.67 5.56
C TRP A 78 -0.22 12.59 5.18
N PRO A 79 0.02 13.72 4.51
CA PRO A 79 -1.05 14.65 4.16
C PRO A 79 -1.92 14.13 3.02
N ALA A 80 -1.35 13.36 2.13
CA ALA A 80 -2.02 12.73 1.00
C ALA A 80 -1.13 11.67 0.36
N TYR A 81 -1.72 10.84 -0.49
CA TYR A 81 -0.99 9.99 -1.44
C TYR A 81 -1.77 9.83 -2.74
N GLN A 82 -1.06 9.39 -3.78
CA GLN A 82 -1.64 9.16 -5.10
C GLN A 82 -1.31 7.76 -5.60
N MET A 83 -2.22 7.19 -6.36
CA MET A 83 -2.02 5.92 -7.06
C MET A 83 -2.58 6.02 -8.48
N THR A 84 -1.97 5.26 -9.38
CA THR A 84 -2.53 5.02 -10.71
C THR A 84 -2.88 3.55 -10.84
N TYR A 85 -4.14 3.26 -11.09
CA TYR A 85 -4.62 1.92 -11.35
C TYR A 85 -5.03 1.78 -12.81
N ARG A 86 -4.57 0.73 -13.47
CA ARG A 86 -4.94 0.40 -14.85
C ARG A 86 -5.86 -0.82 -14.84
N TYR A 87 -7.03 -0.66 -15.44
CA TYR A 87 -8.00 -1.73 -15.60
C TYR A 87 -8.27 -1.93 -17.09
N GLY A 88 -7.62 -2.94 -17.68
CA GLY A 88 -7.61 -3.10 -19.13
C GLY A 88 -6.97 -1.89 -19.82
N SER A 89 -7.71 -1.23 -20.69
CA SER A 89 -7.29 0.00 -21.39
C SER A 89 -7.62 1.29 -20.62
N ALA A 90 -8.45 1.22 -19.58
CA ALA A 90 -8.81 2.36 -18.77
C ALA A 90 -7.75 2.66 -17.69
N THR A 91 -7.63 3.91 -17.30
CA THR A 91 -6.72 4.39 -16.26
C THR A 91 -7.51 5.15 -15.19
N TYR A 92 -7.30 4.78 -13.92
CA TYR A 92 -7.88 5.44 -12.76
C TYR A 92 -6.76 6.17 -12.00
N GLN A 93 -6.84 7.49 -11.95
CA GLN A 93 -5.94 8.34 -11.16
C GLN A 93 -6.60 8.62 -9.82
N LEU A 94 -6.03 8.06 -8.78
CA LEU A 94 -6.56 8.14 -7.42
C LEU A 94 -5.75 9.12 -6.61
N ARG A 95 -6.45 10.02 -5.91
CA ARG A 95 -5.89 10.92 -4.93
C ARG A 95 -6.63 10.75 -3.61
N ILE A 96 -5.89 10.45 -2.56
CA ILE A 96 -6.42 10.27 -1.22
C ILE A 96 -5.85 11.40 -0.35
N ASP A 97 -6.71 12.28 0.14
CA ASP A 97 -6.36 13.41 0.99
C ASP A 97 -6.66 13.09 2.45
N ASN A 98 -5.65 13.24 3.30
CA ASN A 98 -5.71 12.94 4.73
C ASN A 98 -5.68 14.25 5.53
N GLN A 99 -6.76 15.01 5.46
CA GLN A 99 -6.94 16.21 6.28
C GLN A 99 -8.17 16.03 7.17
N PRO A 100 -8.01 16.15 8.45
CA PRO A 100 -6.96 16.76 9.28
C PRO A 100 -5.93 15.77 9.88
N GLY A 101 -5.49 14.76 9.15
CA GLY A 101 -4.52 13.78 9.66
C GLY A 101 -5.18 12.60 10.40
N ALA A 102 -6.39 12.22 10.01
CA ALA A 102 -7.13 11.12 10.61
C ALA A 102 -6.45 9.76 10.42
N GLY A 103 -5.76 9.58 9.28
CA GLY A 103 -5.07 8.34 8.92
C GLY A 103 -5.98 7.19 8.50
N ARG A 104 -7.27 7.28 8.80
CA ARG A 104 -8.30 6.27 8.52
C ARG A 104 -9.70 6.89 8.52
N GLY A 105 -10.67 6.11 8.04
CA GLY A 105 -12.03 6.58 7.87
C GLY A 105 -12.18 7.34 6.55
N VAL A 106 -13.12 6.94 5.71
CA VAL A 106 -13.45 7.62 4.46
C VAL A 106 -14.66 8.51 4.71
N ARG A 107 -14.46 9.82 4.57
CA ARG A 107 -15.51 10.82 4.72
C ARG A 107 -16.28 11.03 3.41
N SER A 108 -15.56 11.05 2.30
CA SER A 108 -16.16 11.23 0.99
C SER A 108 -15.38 10.54 -0.12
N VAL A 109 -16.11 10.11 -1.16
CA VAL A 109 -15.54 9.61 -2.41
C VAL A 109 -16.15 10.39 -3.56
N ALA A 110 -15.32 10.83 -4.51
CA ALA A 110 -15.74 11.45 -5.75
C ALA A 110 -15.17 10.69 -6.95
N PHE A 111 -15.98 10.53 -7.99
CA PHE A 111 -15.62 9.91 -9.25
C PHE A 111 -15.91 10.89 -10.39
N ASP A 112 -14.90 11.28 -11.16
CA ASP A 112 -14.99 12.30 -12.22
C ASP A 112 -15.73 13.57 -11.77
N GLY A 113 -15.38 14.03 -10.56
CA GLY A 113 -15.97 15.21 -9.94
C GLY A 113 -17.38 15.03 -9.35
N LYS A 114 -17.97 13.83 -9.42
CA LYS A 114 -19.29 13.53 -8.84
C LYS A 114 -19.13 12.79 -7.50
N PHE A 115 -19.86 13.25 -6.48
CA PHE A 115 -19.93 12.56 -5.19
C PHE A 115 -20.60 11.19 -5.32
N ILE A 116 -20.00 10.18 -4.67
CA ILE A 116 -20.47 8.79 -4.63
C ILE A 116 -20.96 8.47 -3.22
N ALA A 117 -22.25 8.37 -3.05
CA ALA A 117 -22.87 8.28 -1.73
C ALA A 117 -22.54 6.98 -0.96
N ASP A 118 -22.39 5.86 -1.64
CA ASP A 118 -22.02 4.57 -1.05
C ASP A 118 -20.49 4.31 -1.03
N GLY A 119 -19.71 5.27 -1.56
CA GLY A 119 -18.26 5.18 -1.60
C GLY A 119 -17.70 4.10 -2.54
N LYS A 120 -18.54 3.48 -3.38
CA LYS A 120 -18.17 2.36 -4.26
C LYS A 120 -18.09 2.78 -5.71
N ILE A 121 -16.99 2.50 -6.36
CA ILE A 121 -16.78 2.83 -7.77
C ILE A 121 -16.80 1.56 -8.60
N SER A 122 -17.64 1.50 -9.62
CA SER A 122 -17.58 0.44 -10.63
C SER A 122 -16.51 0.76 -11.65
N VAL A 123 -15.46 -0.06 -11.72
CA VAL A 123 -14.39 0.09 -12.72
C VAL A 123 -14.79 -0.57 -14.03
N ASN A 124 -14.56 0.11 -15.14
CA ASN A 124 -14.90 -0.32 -16.50
C ASN A 124 -13.67 -0.24 -17.40
N ASN A 125 -13.59 -1.12 -18.38
CA ASN A 125 -12.54 -1.14 -19.40
C ASN A 125 -13.00 -0.33 -20.63
N ASP A 126 -13.13 0.99 -20.47
CA ASP A 126 -13.66 1.90 -21.50
C ASP A 126 -12.61 2.70 -22.26
N GLY A 127 -11.33 2.52 -21.91
CA GLY A 127 -10.22 3.22 -22.54
C GLY A 127 -10.03 4.67 -22.08
N LEU A 128 -10.80 5.14 -21.10
CA LEU A 128 -10.73 6.51 -20.60
C LEU A 128 -9.80 6.65 -19.40
N THR A 129 -9.48 7.90 -19.06
CA THR A 129 -8.81 8.24 -17.81
C THR A 129 -9.80 8.88 -16.86
N HIS A 130 -9.98 8.24 -15.71
CA HIS A 130 -10.89 8.65 -14.66
C HIS A 130 -10.15 9.28 -13.49
N GLN A 131 -10.78 10.25 -12.83
CA GLN A 131 -10.28 10.89 -11.62
C GLN A 131 -11.05 10.38 -10.40
N VAL A 132 -10.34 9.89 -9.40
CA VAL A 132 -10.92 9.43 -8.13
C VAL A 132 -10.34 10.24 -7.00
N GLY A 133 -11.20 10.96 -6.28
CA GLY A 133 -10.86 11.69 -5.06
C GLY A 133 -11.44 11.00 -3.84
N VAL A 134 -10.63 10.80 -2.81
CA VAL A 134 -11.05 10.24 -1.52
C VAL A 134 -10.58 11.17 -0.41
N GLU A 135 -11.47 11.57 0.47
CA GLU A 135 -11.15 12.36 1.67
C GLU A 135 -11.29 11.51 2.91
N LEU A 136 -10.25 11.54 3.78
CA LEU A 136 -10.27 10.90 5.09
C LEU A 136 -10.72 11.88 6.18
N GLY A 137 -11.38 11.33 7.23
CA GLY A 137 -11.82 12.15 8.36
C GLY A 137 -12.85 11.49 9.26
#